data_97003bd82b2ca9a3c0bf72832c5815b6
#
_entry.id   97003bd82b2ca9a3c0bf72832c5815b6
#
_cell.length_a   1.000
_cell.length_b   1.000
_cell.length_c   1.000
_cell.angle_alpha   90.00
_cell.angle_beta   90.00
_cell.angle_gamma   90.00
#
_symmetry.space_group_name_H-M   'P 1'
#
loop_
_entity.id
_entity.type
_entity.pdbx_description
1 polymer ?
#
loop_
_entity_poly.entity_id
_entity_poly.type
_entity_poly.pdbx_seq_one_letter_code
_entity_poly.pdbx_strand_id
1 'polypeptide(L)'
;TQNNLAKSGGKARAVIVNSGNANTCNADGEEKALEMCRLTGSQLGIPMEQVIVASTGVIGQTLPIEPVKYAVPLLAEKLSYEGNTEAATAIMTTDTVRKEYAVKFTADGKECHLGGMAKGSGMIHPNMATTLNFITTDCAVSTEMLQKALSEIVKITYNCLSVDGDQSTNDTCMLISSGLAGNAEITSENADFETCLLYTSD
;
A
#
# COMPACT_ATOMS: atom_id res chain seq x y z
N THR A 1 1.97 8.66 6.96
CA THR A 1 1.10 7.46 6.93
C THR A 1 0.79 6.99 8.34
N GLN A 2 1.76 6.56 9.16
CA GLN A 2 1.51 6.04 10.52
C GLN A 2 0.74 7.02 11.42
N ASN A 3 1.09 8.32 11.40
CA ASN A 3 0.37 9.35 12.16
C ASN A 3 -1.11 9.49 11.72
N ASN A 4 -1.39 9.38 10.42
CA ASN A 4 -2.74 9.41 9.89
C ASN A 4 -3.53 8.17 10.33
N LEU A 5 -2.94 6.98 10.19
CA LEU A 5 -3.57 5.73 10.64
C LEU A 5 -3.86 5.75 12.13
N ALA A 6 -2.95 6.26 12.97
CA ALA A 6 -3.20 6.40 14.40
C ALA A 6 -4.40 7.33 14.69
N LYS A 7 -4.51 8.47 13.99
CA LYS A 7 -5.63 9.40 14.14
C LYS A 7 -6.96 8.85 13.63
N SER A 8 -6.93 8.04 12.57
CA SER A 8 -8.13 7.43 11.98
C SER A 8 -8.56 6.11 12.63
N GLY A 9 -7.85 5.64 13.66
CA GLY A 9 -8.10 4.33 14.28
C GLY A 9 -7.81 3.16 13.33
N GLY A 10 -6.76 3.28 12.53
CA GLY A 10 -6.34 2.26 11.55
C GLY A 10 -7.17 2.23 10.27
N LYS A 11 -8.08 3.20 10.07
CA LYS A 11 -8.96 3.25 8.89
C LYS A 11 -8.35 4.07 7.78
N ALA A 12 -8.33 3.52 6.55
CA ALA A 12 -7.94 4.19 5.32
C ALA A 12 -9.05 4.05 4.27
N ARG A 13 -9.25 5.08 3.47
CA ARG A 13 -10.25 5.11 2.39
C ARG A 13 -9.63 5.42 1.03
N ALA A 14 -8.41 5.92 1.02
CA ALA A 14 -7.66 6.17 -0.21
C ALA A 14 -6.17 6.00 0.03
N VAL A 15 -5.46 5.64 -1.03
CA VAL A 15 -4.00 5.63 -1.10
C VAL A 15 -3.58 6.53 -2.25
N ILE A 16 -2.68 7.47 -2.00
CA ILE A 16 -2.02 8.29 -3.02
C ILE A 16 -0.57 7.90 -3.12
N VAL A 17 -0.12 7.58 -4.32
CA VAL A 17 1.24 7.09 -4.57
C VAL A 17 1.95 8.02 -5.55
N ASN A 18 3.18 8.40 -5.21
CA ASN A 18 4.10 9.07 -6.12
C ASN A 18 5.29 8.15 -6.40
N SER A 19 5.53 7.86 -7.66
CA SER A 19 6.65 7.04 -8.11
C SER A 19 7.52 7.85 -9.07
N GLY A 20 8.64 8.38 -8.56
CA GLY A 20 9.56 9.24 -9.31
C GLY A 20 10.40 10.14 -8.43
N ASN A 21 9.86 10.61 -7.30
CA ASN A 21 10.57 11.43 -6.32
C ASN A 21 10.25 10.97 -4.89
N ALA A 22 11.28 10.57 -4.15
CA ALA A 22 11.14 10.23 -2.74
C ALA A 22 10.81 11.48 -1.90
N ASN A 23 10.14 11.28 -0.78
CA ASN A 23 9.84 12.36 0.18
C ASN A 23 10.77 12.34 1.39
N THR A 24 11.88 11.59 1.34
CA THR A 24 12.87 11.51 2.41
C THR A 24 14.17 12.20 2.04
N CYS A 25 15.00 12.49 3.06
CA CYS A 25 16.26 13.20 2.94
C CYS A 25 16.12 14.61 2.31
N ASN A 26 14.97 15.24 2.52
CA ASN A 26 14.68 16.61 2.14
C ASN A 26 13.97 17.35 3.29
N ALA A 27 14.10 18.68 3.33
CA ALA A 27 13.65 19.48 4.48
C ALA A 27 12.12 19.54 4.62
N ASP A 28 11.38 19.36 3.54
CA ASP A 28 9.93 19.55 3.43
C ASP A 28 9.15 18.26 3.15
N GLY A 29 9.78 17.09 3.26
CA GLY A 29 9.19 15.82 2.89
C GLY A 29 7.92 15.47 3.66
N GLU A 30 7.84 15.76 4.95
CA GLU A 30 6.64 15.56 5.75
C GLU A 30 5.53 16.53 5.33
N GLU A 31 5.84 17.80 5.13
CA GLU A 31 4.90 18.81 4.66
C GLU A 31 4.28 18.40 3.31
N LYS A 32 5.12 17.97 2.36
CA LYS A 32 4.65 17.50 1.04
C LYS A 32 3.78 16.24 1.14
N ALA A 33 4.14 15.29 2.00
CA ALA A 33 3.34 14.10 2.25
C ALA A 33 1.95 14.46 2.82
N LEU A 34 1.87 15.39 3.77
CA LEU A 34 0.60 15.88 4.31
C LEU A 34 -0.22 16.62 3.27
N GLU A 35 0.43 17.43 2.43
CA GLU A 35 -0.25 18.14 1.33
C GLU A 35 -0.83 17.15 0.29
N MET A 36 -0.13 16.07 -0.04
CA MET A 36 -0.67 14.99 -0.88
C MET A 36 -1.94 14.38 -0.27
N CYS A 37 -1.93 14.10 1.05
CA CYS A 37 -3.09 13.59 1.75
C CYS A 37 -4.25 14.61 1.74
N ARG A 38 -3.96 15.90 1.96
CA ARG A 38 -4.95 16.98 1.96
C ARG A 38 -5.61 17.15 0.60
N LEU A 39 -4.82 17.19 -0.46
CA LEU A 39 -5.31 17.32 -1.84
C LEU A 39 -6.23 16.15 -2.21
N THR A 40 -5.79 14.93 -1.92
CA THR A 40 -6.56 13.71 -2.20
C THR A 40 -7.84 13.67 -1.37
N GLY A 41 -7.75 13.94 -0.06
CA GLY A 41 -8.89 13.97 0.83
C GLY A 41 -9.94 15.00 0.41
N SER A 42 -9.50 16.22 0.05
CA SER A 42 -10.37 17.29 -0.46
C SER A 42 -11.07 16.88 -1.75
N GLN A 43 -10.36 16.27 -2.68
CA GLN A 43 -10.92 15.85 -3.97
C GLN A 43 -11.96 14.72 -3.82
N LEU A 44 -11.72 13.79 -2.90
CA LEU A 44 -12.59 12.63 -2.67
C LEU A 44 -13.67 12.87 -1.61
N GLY A 45 -13.68 14.03 -0.95
CA GLY A 45 -14.63 14.34 0.13
C GLY A 45 -14.43 13.45 1.37
N ILE A 46 -13.19 13.10 1.70
CA ILE A 46 -12.83 12.28 2.86
C ILE A 46 -11.82 13.02 3.76
N PRO A 47 -11.77 12.72 5.07
CA PRO A 47 -10.76 13.27 5.95
C PRO A 47 -9.33 12.91 5.48
N MET A 48 -8.42 13.86 5.54
CA MET A 48 -7.02 13.62 5.11
C MET A 48 -6.32 12.54 5.95
N GLU A 49 -6.76 12.32 7.17
CA GLU A 49 -6.26 11.26 8.06
C GLU A 49 -6.61 9.86 7.57
N GLN A 50 -7.59 9.75 6.69
CA GLN A 50 -7.98 8.48 6.04
C GLN A 50 -7.32 8.29 4.67
N VAL A 51 -6.36 9.15 4.33
CA VAL A 51 -5.53 9.01 3.13
C VAL A 51 -4.14 8.51 3.53
N ILE A 52 -3.72 7.42 2.91
CA ILE A 52 -2.36 6.90 3.03
C ILE A 52 -1.52 7.47 1.89
N VAL A 53 -0.28 7.84 2.20
CA VAL A 53 0.67 8.35 1.21
C VAL A 53 1.89 7.45 1.13
N ALA A 54 2.33 7.17 -0.09
CA ALA A 54 3.59 6.51 -0.38
C ALA A 54 4.34 7.28 -1.48
N SER A 55 5.65 7.40 -1.34
CA SER A 55 6.51 8.05 -2.34
C SER A 55 7.79 7.26 -2.50
N THR A 56 8.28 7.16 -3.73
CA THR A 56 9.56 6.51 -4.06
C THR A 56 10.20 7.19 -5.27
N GLY A 57 11.48 6.95 -5.49
CA GLY A 57 12.25 7.49 -6.61
C GLY A 57 13.50 8.24 -6.15
N VAL A 58 13.80 9.35 -6.78
CA VAL A 58 15.02 10.14 -6.48
C VAL A 58 15.01 10.65 -5.04
N ILE A 59 16.09 10.40 -4.31
CA ILE A 59 16.27 10.75 -2.88
C ILE A 59 17.02 12.06 -2.78
N GLY A 60 16.68 12.89 -1.77
CA GLY A 60 17.39 14.15 -1.48
C GLY A 60 17.00 15.33 -2.37
N GLN A 61 16.01 15.16 -3.24
CA GLN A 61 15.42 16.27 -4.00
C GLN A 61 14.07 16.67 -3.42
N THR A 62 13.77 17.96 -3.39
CA THR A 62 12.45 18.46 -3.02
C THR A 62 11.39 17.88 -3.93
N LEU A 63 10.34 17.30 -3.35
CA LEU A 63 9.22 16.74 -4.10
C LEU A 63 8.37 17.89 -4.66
N PRO A 64 8.27 18.05 -5.99
CA PRO A 64 7.44 19.08 -6.59
C PRO A 64 5.96 18.73 -6.39
N ILE A 65 5.22 19.59 -5.70
CA ILE A 65 3.80 19.34 -5.39
C ILE A 65 2.86 19.69 -6.55
N GLU A 66 3.28 20.54 -7.47
CA GLU A 66 2.41 20.98 -8.58
C GLU A 66 1.95 19.84 -9.50
N PRO A 67 2.79 18.84 -9.88
CA PRO A 67 2.31 17.68 -10.61
C PRO A 67 1.23 16.89 -9.86
N VAL A 68 1.33 16.79 -8.54
CA VAL A 68 0.33 16.11 -7.71
C VAL A 68 -0.99 16.88 -7.71
N LYS A 69 -0.94 18.21 -7.53
CA LYS A 69 -2.13 19.08 -7.61
C LYS A 69 -2.85 18.93 -8.94
N TYR A 70 -2.11 18.86 -10.03
CA TYR A 70 -2.66 18.65 -11.36
C TYR A 70 -3.25 17.25 -11.53
N ALA A 71 -2.56 16.22 -11.03
CA ALA A 71 -2.94 14.83 -11.25
C ALA A 71 -4.14 14.37 -10.40
N VAL A 72 -4.28 14.85 -9.15
CA VAL A 72 -5.29 14.36 -8.21
C VAL A 72 -6.72 14.43 -8.75
N PRO A 73 -7.21 15.53 -9.37
CA PRO A 73 -8.54 15.54 -9.99
C PRO A 73 -8.69 14.51 -11.11
N LEU A 74 -7.68 14.38 -11.98
CA LEU A 74 -7.69 13.44 -13.10
C LEU A 74 -7.69 11.99 -12.62
N LEU A 75 -6.94 11.68 -11.54
CA LEU A 75 -6.93 10.36 -10.93
C LEU A 75 -8.30 10.03 -10.32
N ALA A 76 -8.94 10.98 -9.66
CA ALA A 76 -10.26 10.79 -9.07
C ALA A 76 -11.33 10.46 -10.14
N GLU A 77 -11.28 11.11 -11.29
CA GLU A 77 -12.16 10.82 -12.43
C GLU A 77 -11.96 9.44 -13.04
N LYS A 78 -10.72 8.90 -12.93
CA LYS A 78 -10.34 7.59 -13.49
C LYS A 78 -10.48 6.43 -12.53
N LEU A 79 -10.92 6.66 -11.30
CA LEU A 79 -11.14 5.56 -10.35
C LEU A 79 -12.18 4.57 -10.89
N SER A 80 -11.78 3.31 -11.00
CA SER A 80 -12.65 2.23 -11.49
C SER A 80 -12.19 0.88 -10.94
N TYR A 81 -13.07 -0.11 -11.01
CA TYR A 81 -12.72 -1.50 -10.67
C TYR A 81 -11.70 -2.12 -11.65
N GLU A 82 -11.62 -1.60 -12.87
CA GLU A 82 -10.73 -2.11 -13.93
C GLU A 82 -9.37 -1.37 -13.96
N GLY A 83 -9.11 -0.46 -13.01
CA GLY A 83 -7.93 0.41 -13.01
C GLY A 83 -6.65 -0.22 -12.45
N ASN A 84 -6.65 -1.51 -12.11
CA ASN A 84 -5.51 -2.20 -11.50
C ASN A 84 -4.25 -2.18 -12.39
N THR A 85 -4.42 -2.45 -13.68
CA THR A 85 -3.31 -2.50 -14.66
C THR A 85 -2.63 -1.13 -14.80
N GLU A 86 -3.39 -0.06 -14.90
CA GLU A 86 -2.87 1.31 -14.98
C GLU A 86 -2.18 1.70 -13.68
N ALA A 87 -2.77 1.37 -12.53
CA ALA A 87 -2.17 1.65 -11.22
C ALA A 87 -0.84 0.90 -11.04
N ALA A 88 -0.82 -0.41 -11.32
CA ALA A 88 0.39 -1.23 -11.23
C ALA A 88 1.50 -0.78 -12.20
N THR A 89 1.13 -0.26 -13.37
CA THR A 89 2.07 0.31 -14.33
C THR A 89 2.60 1.66 -13.85
N ALA A 90 1.73 2.51 -13.30
CA ALA A 90 2.08 3.86 -12.87
C ALA A 90 3.06 3.90 -11.69
N ILE A 91 3.08 2.87 -10.84
CA ILE A 91 4.04 2.80 -9.73
C ILE A 91 5.43 2.32 -10.13
N MET A 92 5.60 1.77 -11.33
CA MET A 92 6.90 1.29 -11.83
C MET A 92 7.89 2.46 -12.01
N THR A 93 9.17 2.18 -11.76
CA THR A 93 10.27 3.10 -12.06
C THR A 93 11.25 2.46 -13.03
N THR A 94 12.16 1.63 -12.53
CA THR A 94 13.14 0.86 -13.30
C THR A 94 12.69 -0.59 -13.56
N ASP A 95 11.48 -0.92 -13.11
CA ASP A 95 10.90 -2.25 -13.33
C ASP A 95 10.70 -2.52 -14.82
N THR A 96 11.04 -3.73 -15.26
CA THR A 96 10.87 -4.19 -16.63
C THR A 96 9.55 -4.93 -16.86
N VAL A 97 8.94 -5.39 -15.77
CA VAL A 97 7.66 -6.10 -15.79
C VAL A 97 6.76 -5.60 -14.67
N ARG A 98 5.46 -5.55 -14.97
CA ARG A 98 4.44 -5.26 -13.99
C ARG A 98 4.29 -6.46 -13.04
N LYS A 99 4.18 -6.18 -11.75
CA LYS A 99 3.99 -7.18 -10.71
C LYS A 99 2.61 -6.98 -10.10
N GLU A 100 1.70 -7.85 -10.44
CA GLU A 100 0.35 -7.93 -9.87
C GLU A 100 -0.08 -9.38 -9.79
N TYR A 101 -0.79 -9.72 -8.73
CA TYR A 101 -1.29 -11.06 -8.51
C TYR A 101 -2.60 -11.01 -7.72
N ALA A 102 -3.46 -12.00 -7.91
CA ALA A 102 -4.69 -12.15 -7.16
C ALA A 102 -5.00 -13.62 -6.88
N VAL A 103 -5.51 -13.87 -5.69
CA VAL A 103 -5.96 -15.20 -5.24
C VAL A 103 -7.34 -15.11 -4.63
N LYS A 104 -8.01 -16.25 -4.53
CA LYS A 104 -9.25 -16.40 -3.78
C LYS A 104 -9.11 -17.51 -2.75
N PHE A 105 -9.80 -17.32 -1.63
CA PHE A 105 -9.82 -18.27 -0.53
C PHE A 105 -11.19 -18.26 0.15
N THR A 106 -11.39 -19.13 1.13
CA THR A 106 -12.64 -19.19 1.89
C THR A 106 -12.37 -18.83 3.35
N ALA A 107 -13.17 -17.93 3.91
CA ALA A 107 -13.21 -17.61 5.32
C ALA A 107 -14.67 -17.55 5.79
N ASP A 108 -15.00 -18.18 6.93
CA ASP A 108 -16.37 -18.27 7.45
C ASP A 108 -17.40 -18.74 6.39
N GLY A 109 -16.98 -19.66 5.51
CA GLY A 109 -17.83 -20.18 4.42
C GLY A 109 -18.12 -19.16 3.30
N LYS A 110 -17.47 -17.98 3.29
CA LYS A 110 -17.57 -16.98 2.23
C LYS A 110 -16.34 -17.03 1.33
N GLU A 111 -16.54 -16.86 0.02
CA GLU A 111 -15.44 -16.65 -0.90
C GLU A 111 -14.89 -15.24 -0.68
N CYS A 112 -13.59 -15.16 -0.41
CA CYS A 112 -12.84 -13.93 -0.22
C CYS A 112 -11.76 -13.83 -1.30
N HIS A 113 -11.41 -12.58 -1.63
CA HIS A 113 -10.40 -12.28 -2.62
C HIS A 113 -9.27 -11.47 -1.98
N LEU A 114 -8.05 -11.74 -2.43
CA LEU A 114 -6.88 -10.96 -2.07
C LEU A 114 -6.14 -10.63 -3.36
N GLY A 115 -5.82 -9.36 -3.56
CA GLY A 115 -5.07 -8.89 -4.71
C GLY A 115 -3.97 -7.96 -4.29
N GLY A 116 -2.85 -8.01 -5.00
CA GLY A 116 -1.71 -7.16 -4.72
C GLY A 116 -1.04 -6.64 -5.97
N MET A 117 -0.43 -5.47 -5.84
CA MET A 117 0.51 -4.93 -6.81
C MET A 117 1.78 -4.48 -6.11
N ALA A 118 2.91 -4.65 -6.79
CA ALA A 118 4.22 -4.32 -6.27
C ALA A 118 5.10 -3.66 -7.32
N LYS A 119 6.02 -2.83 -6.86
CA LYS A 119 7.13 -2.35 -7.67
C LYS A 119 8.44 -2.48 -6.91
N GLY A 120 9.54 -2.67 -7.63
CA GLY A 120 10.91 -2.72 -7.13
C GLY A 120 11.76 -3.59 -8.02
N SER A 121 12.93 -3.10 -8.43
CA SER A 121 13.90 -3.79 -9.26
C SER A 121 15.35 -3.52 -8.86
N GLY A 122 15.63 -2.50 -8.08
CA GLY A 122 16.94 -2.15 -7.52
C GLY A 122 16.80 -1.47 -6.17
N MET A 123 17.91 -1.36 -5.44
CA MET A 123 17.98 -0.92 -4.04
C MET A 123 17.16 -1.88 -3.16
N ILE A 124 17.39 -3.20 -3.33
CA ILE A 124 16.64 -4.26 -2.64
C ILE A 124 17.57 -5.09 -1.78
N HIS A 125 17.38 -5.01 -0.46
CA HIS A 125 18.08 -5.77 0.56
C HIS A 125 17.16 -6.15 1.72
N PRO A 126 17.30 -7.33 2.35
CA PRO A 126 16.48 -7.75 3.49
C PRO A 126 16.37 -6.67 4.60
N ASN A 127 15.19 -6.53 5.15
CA ASN A 127 14.65 -5.54 6.09
C ASN A 127 13.79 -4.46 5.43
N MET A 128 12.86 -4.89 4.60
CA MET A 128 12.02 -4.01 3.79
C MET A 128 12.85 -3.23 2.76
N ALA A 129 12.93 -3.76 1.60
CA ALA A 129 13.71 -3.25 0.46
C ALA A 129 12.89 -2.26 -0.37
N THR A 130 13.49 -1.45 -1.23
CA THR A 130 12.88 -0.37 -2.07
C THR A 130 11.67 -0.87 -2.85
N THR A 131 10.64 -1.23 -2.12
CA THR A 131 9.43 -1.77 -2.69
C THR A 131 8.24 -0.93 -2.23
N LEU A 132 7.33 -0.70 -3.16
CA LEU A 132 5.98 -0.30 -2.83
C LEU A 132 5.08 -1.52 -3.06
N ASN A 133 4.43 -1.98 -2.00
CA ASN A 133 3.55 -3.13 -2.02
C ASN A 133 2.20 -2.73 -1.47
N PHE A 134 1.17 -2.95 -2.27
CA PHE A 134 -0.22 -2.64 -1.93
C PHE A 134 -1.03 -3.92 -2.06
N ILE A 135 -1.45 -4.46 -0.92
CA ILE A 135 -2.25 -5.68 -0.84
C ILE A 135 -3.64 -5.29 -0.35
N THR A 136 -4.66 -5.75 -1.03
CA THR A 136 -6.06 -5.47 -0.70
C THR A 136 -6.85 -6.78 -0.59
N THR A 137 -7.80 -6.83 0.35
CA THR A 137 -8.72 -7.96 0.48
C THR A 137 -10.14 -7.46 0.75
N ASP A 138 -11.13 -8.23 0.30
CA ASP A 138 -12.53 -8.03 0.68
C ASP A 138 -12.91 -8.80 1.95
N CYS A 139 -12.04 -9.69 2.44
CA CYS A 139 -12.23 -10.39 3.71
C CYS A 139 -12.29 -9.40 4.88
N ALA A 140 -13.28 -9.55 5.77
CA ALA A 140 -13.39 -8.75 6.97
C ALA A 140 -12.36 -9.23 8.01
N VAL A 141 -11.36 -8.39 8.30
CA VAL A 141 -10.26 -8.65 9.24
C VAL A 141 -10.03 -7.39 10.06
N SER A 142 -9.89 -7.53 11.38
CA SER A 142 -9.63 -6.39 12.25
C SER A 142 -8.25 -5.76 11.98
N THR A 143 -8.11 -4.48 12.28
CA THR A 143 -6.84 -3.75 12.10
C THR A 143 -5.68 -4.43 12.85
N GLU A 144 -5.94 -4.96 14.04
CA GLU A 144 -4.94 -5.67 14.84
C GLU A 144 -4.46 -6.94 14.14
N MET A 145 -5.40 -7.74 13.62
CA MET A 145 -5.07 -8.99 12.92
C MET A 145 -4.41 -8.71 11.56
N LEU A 146 -4.81 -7.66 10.83
CA LEU A 146 -4.12 -7.22 9.63
C LEU A 146 -2.67 -6.83 9.91
N GLN A 147 -2.43 -6.05 10.97
CA GLN A 147 -1.07 -5.67 11.35
C GLN A 147 -0.23 -6.88 11.76
N LYS A 148 -0.84 -7.83 12.48
CA LYS A 148 -0.17 -9.08 12.85
C LYS A 148 0.20 -9.90 11.62
N ALA A 149 -0.75 -10.16 10.72
CA ALA A 149 -0.51 -10.87 9.48
C ALA A 149 0.63 -10.24 8.68
N LEU A 150 0.56 -8.95 8.44
CA LEU A 150 1.59 -8.22 7.71
C LEU A 150 2.97 -8.35 8.37
N SER A 151 3.04 -8.23 9.70
CA SER A 151 4.30 -8.30 10.46
C SER A 151 4.93 -9.69 10.43
N GLU A 152 4.15 -10.75 10.34
CA GLU A 152 4.62 -12.13 10.23
C GLU A 152 5.08 -12.43 8.80
N ILE A 153 4.27 -12.10 7.81
CA ILE A 153 4.53 -12.39 6.40
C ILE A 153 5.78 -11.65 5.89
N VAL A 154 5.93 -10.38 6.21
CA VAL A 154 7.09 -9.58 5.77
C VAL A 154 8.41 -10.24 6.14
N LYS A 155 8.49 -10.93 7.29
CA LYS A 155 9.73 -11.58 7.76
C LYS A 155 10.16 -12.76 6.88
N ILE A 156 9.20 -13.50 6.35
CA ILE A 156 9.45 -14.76 5.62
C ILE A 156 9.30 -14.59 4.09
N THR A 157 8.87 -13.42 3.63
CA THR A 157 8.70 -13.09 2.21
C THR A 157 9.57 -11.90 1.82
N TYR A 158 9.06 -10.68 1.96
CA TYR A 158 9.73 -9.44 1.51
C TYR A 158 11.14 -9.27 2.08
N ASN A 159 11.34 -9.57 3.37
CA ASN A 159 12.66 -9.49 4.01
C ASN A 159 13.64 -10.56 3.55
N CYS A 160 13.19 -11.54 2.77
CA CYS A 160 14.07 -12.55 2.13
C CYS A 160 14.53 -12.13 0.74
N LEU A 161 14.01 -11.02 0.19
CA LEU A 161 14.36 -10.54 -1.14
C LEU A 161 15.64 -9.70 -1.08
N SER A 162 16.63 -10.01 -1.91
CA SER A 162 17.83 -9.19 -2.10
C SER A 162 18.23 -9.17 -3.56
N VAL A 163 18.58 -7.99 -4.08
CA VAL A 163 19.06 -7.81 -5.46
C VAL A 163 20.47 -7.25 -5.48
N ASP A 164 20.73 -6.14 -4.83
CA ASP A 164 22.00 -5.41 -4.89
C ASP A 164 22.61 -5.10 -3.51
N GLY A 165 21.92 -5.47 -2.43
CA GLY A 165 22.41 -5.29 -1.07
C GLY A 165 22.18 -3.88 -0.50
N ASP A 166 21.53 -2.98 -1.25
CA ASP A 166 21.24 -1.62 -0.80
C ASP A 166 19.86 -1.53 -0.14
N GLN A 167 19.78 -0.85 1.01
CA GLN A 167 18.51 -0.58 1.70
C GLN A 167 17.89 0.73 1.21
N SER A 168 16.57 0.74 1.09
CA SER A 168 15.80 1.93 0.74
C SER A 168 15.46 2.78 1.95
N THR A 169 15.16 4.05 1.67
CA THR A 169 14.61 5.00 2.64
C THR A 169 13.08 5.10 2.57
N ASN A 170 12.44 4.49 1.57
CA ASN A 170 11.03 4.74 1.23
C ASN A 170 10.21 3.46 1.01
N ASP A 171 10.51 2.41 1.75
CA ASP A 171 9.74 1.18 1.67
C ASP A 171 8.34 1.33 2.23
N THR A 172 7.39 0.73 1.54
CA THR A 172 6.00 0.70 1.98
C THR A 172 5.40 -0.66 1.63
N CYS A 173 4.88 -1.34 2.65
CA CYS A 173 4.02 -2.50 2.48
C CYS A 173 2.72 -2.26 3.24
N MET A 174 1.59 -2.38 2.55
CA MET A 174 0.26 -2.14 3.10
C MET A 174 -0.63 -3.34 2.87
N LEU A 175 -1.42 -3.68 3.88
CA LEU A 175 -2.51 -4.65 3.77
C LEU A 175 -3.81 -3.93 4.19
N ILE A 176 -4.79 -3.90 3.28
CA ILE A 176 -6.03 -3.16 3.44
C ILE A 176 -7.21 -4.12 3.27
N SER A 177 -8.13 -4.10 4.22
CA SER A 177 -9.37 -4.88 4.18
C SER A 177 -10.58 -3.96 4.00
N SER A 178 -11.49 -4.34 3.10
CA SER A 178 -12.78 -3.65 2.91
C SER A 178 -13.94 -4.32 3.67
N GLY A 179 -13.83 -5.59 4.00
CA GLY A 179 -14.88 -6.37 4.65
C GLY A 179 -16.09 -6.69 3.75
N LEU A 180 -15.97 -6.48 2.44
CA LEU A 180 -17.09 -6.63 1.50
C LEU A 180 -17.46 -8.08 1.19
N ALA A 181 -16.62 -9.05 1.53
CA ALA A 181 -16.94 -10.48 1.37
C ALA A 181 -18.08 -10.93 2.29
N GLY A 182 -18.32 -10.21 3.39
CA GLY A 182 -19.43 -10.46 4.31
C GLY A 182 -19.21 -11.68 5.21
N ASN A 183 -17.96 -12.10 5.41
CA ASN A 183 -17.59 -13.06 6.46
C ASN A 183 -17.65 -12.39 7.83
N ALA A 184 -17.73 -13.19 8.90
CA ALA A 184 -17.54 -12.69 10.25
C ALA A 184 -16.13 -12.10 10.38
N GLU A 185 -16.01 -10.93 11.04
CA GLU A 185 -14.73 -10.24 11.18
C GLU A 185 -13.73 -11.13 11.95
N ILE A 186 -12.57 -11.35 11.37
CA ILE A 186 -11.48 -12.09 11.99
C ILE A 186 -10.81 -11.18 13.02
N THR A 187 -11.06 -11.46 14.32
CA THR A 187 -10.57 -10.67 15.47
C THR A 187 -9.57 -11.43 16.32
N SER A 188 -9.25 -12.67 15.98
CA SER A 188 -8.30 -13.53 16.70
C SER A 188 -7.66 -14.54 15.75
N GLU A 189 -6.58 -15.16 16.22
CA GLU A 189 -5.95 -16.27 15.51
C GLU A 189 -6.86 -17.49 15.51
N ASN A 190 -7.38 -17.82 14.34
CA ASN A 190 -8.21 -18.99 14.10
C ASN A 190 -7.88 -19.58 12.71
N ALA A 191 -8.57 -20.63 12.30
CA ALA A 191 -8.32 -21.26 11.01
C ALA A 191 -8.52 -20.32 9.80
N ASP A 192 -9.45 -19.37 9.89
CA ASP A 192 -9.67 -18.37 8.83
C ASP A 192 -8.53 -17.36 8.78
N PHE A 193 -7.97 -16.98 9.94
CA PHE A 193 -6.77 -16.12 10.02
C PHE A 193 -5.56 -16.83 9.40
N GLU A 194 -5.32 -18.10 9.74
CA GLU A 194 -4.22 -18.89 9.17
C GLU A 194 -4.36 -19.02 7.64
N THR A 195 -5.58 -19.19 7.15
CA THR A 195 -5.86 -19.22 5.70
C THR A 195 -5.56 -17.87 5.05
N CYS A 196 -6.04 -16.78 5.64
CA CYS A 196 -5.76 -15.42 5.17
C CYS A 196 -4.25 -15.13 5.17
N LEU A 197 -3.55 -15.53 6.24
CA LEU A 197 -2.10 -15.38 6.39
C LEU A 197 -1.35 -16.12 5.27
N LEU A 198 -1.70 -17.37 5.01
CA LEU A 198 -1.08 -18.18 3.95
C LEU A 198 -1.18 -17.51 2.58
N TYR A 199 -2.38 -17.07 2.19
CA TYR A 199 -2.57 -16.42 0.89
C TYR A 199 -2.01 -15.00 0.81
N THR A 200 -1.76 -14.34 1.93
CA THR A 200 -1.05 -13.06 1.95
C THR A 200 0.45 -13.25 1.68
N SER A 201 0.99 -14.46 1.86
CA SER A 201 2.40 -14.79 1.64
C SER A 201 2.75 -15.17 0.21
N ASP A 202 1.79 -15.52 -0.62
CA ASP A 202 1.95 -15.90 -2.02
C ASP A 202 2.12 -14.64 -2.93
#